data_fb54f21a45f8a7ae338f9bc14081a136
#
_entry.id   fb54f21a45f8a7ae338f9bc14081a136
#
_cell.length_a   1.000
_cell.length_b   1.000
_cell.length_c   1.000
_cell.angle_alpha   90.00
_cell.angle_beta   90.00
_cell.angle_gamma   90.00
#
_symmetry.space_group_name_H-M   'P 1'
#
loop_
_entity.id
_entity.type
_entity.pdbx_description
1 polymer ?
#
loop_
_entity_poly.entity_id
_entity_poly.type
_entity_poly.pdbx_seq_one_letter_code
_entity_poly.pdbx_strand_id
1 'polypeptide(L)'
;AILPTLLVQAGEDVYALPLARVMEVLHAPATSLGWFDGRAVLDRKTHTLALVDLRQWLGVTPTLSPLLTIVVLQVGEARFGLVVDQVRGREEVVIKPLPRALRGLRGYAGATLIGDGRMALILDVDGLRGGQD
;
A
#
# COMPACT_ATOMS: atom_id res chain seq x y z
N ALA A 1 -21.33 -4.71 1.21
CA ALA A 1 -20.83 -4.66 -0.17
C ALA A 1 -19.57 -5.48 -0.28
N ILE A 2 -19.33 -6.02 -1.47
CA ILE A 2 -18.14 -6.83 -1.77
C ILE A 2 -17.14 -5.93 -2.50
N LEU A 3 -15.88 -6.01 -2.08
CA LEU A 3 -14.80 -5.23 -2.66
C LEU A 3 -13.70 -6.16 -3.16
N PRO A 4 -13.37 -6.14 -4.47
CA PRO A 4 -12.17 -6.83 -4.95
C PRO A 4 -10.92 -6.11 -4.41
N THR A 5 -9.97 -6.88 -3.91
CA THR A 5 -8.76 -6.31 -3.30
C THR A 5 -7.51 -7.04 -3.74
N LEU A 6 -6.38 -6.36 -3.55
CA LEU A 6 -5.06 -6.96 -3.55
C LEU A 6 -4.58 -6.92 -2.10
N LEU A 7 -4.26 -8.10 -1.54
CA LEU A 7 -3.75 -8.18 -0.19
C LEU A 7 -2.24 -7.99 -0.20
N VAL A 8 -1.75 -7.14 0.70
CA VAL A 8 -0.32 -6.87 0.86
C VAL A 8 0.06 -7.04 2.31
N GLN A 9 1.30 -7.41 2.55
CA GLN A 9 1.83 -7.57 3.90
C GLN A 9 2.80 -6.44 4.22
N ALA A 10 2.67 -5.90 5.42
CA ALA A 10 3.61 -4.94 5.98
C ALA A 10 3.78 -5.28 7.46
N GLY A 11 5.00 -5.68 7.85
CA GLY A 11 5.25 -6.22 9.17
C GLY A 11 4.51 -7.54 9.36
N GLU A 12 3.82 -7.68 10.47
CA GLU A 12 3.11 -8.92 10.78
C GLU A 12 1.66 -8.93 10.27
N ASP A 13 1.19 -7.82 9.72
CA ASP A 13 -0.20 -7.66 9.36
C ASP A 13 -0.42 -7.62 7.85
N VAL A 14 -1.63 -7.99 7.45
CA VAL A 14 -2.07 -7.96 6.06
C VAL A 14 -3.06 -6.82 5.91
N TYR A 15 -2.94 -6.08 4.81
CA TYR A 15 -3.78 -4.94 4.48
C TYR A 15 -4.41 -5.18 3.10
N ALA A 16 -5.57 -4.59 2.89
CA ALA A 16 -6.29 -4.72 1.63
C ALA A 16 -6.25 -3.42 0.84
N LEU A 17 -5.84 -3.51 -0.42
CA LEU A 17 -5.87 -2.37 -1.34
C LEU A 17 -7.01 -2.59 -2.32
N PRO A 18 -7.87 -1.58 -2.57
CA PRO A 18 -8.91 -1.72 -3.60
C PRO A 18 -8.26 -2.03 -4.95
N LEU A 19 -8.66 -3.13 -5.56
CA LEU A 19 -8.05 -3.60 -6.79
C LEU A 19 -8.20 -2.61 -7.94
N ALA A 20 -9.29 -1.83 -7.93
CA ALA A 20 -9.54 -0.84 -8.96
C ALA A 20 -8.47 0.26 -9.01
N ARG A 21 -7.74 0.46 -7.92
CA ARG A 21 -6.66 1.46 -7.85
C ARG A 21 -5.31 0.88 -8.22
N VAL A 22 -5.18 -0.45 -8.30
CA VAL A 22 -3.90 -1.11 -8.56
C VAL A 22 -3.65 -1.14 -10.07
N MET A 23 -2.56 -0.50 -10.50
CA MET A 23 -2.19 -0.45 -11.91
C MET A 23 -1.23 -1.56 -12.28
N GLU A 24 -0.23 -1.80 -11.44
CA GLU A 24 0.74 -2.88 -11.65
C GLU A 24 1.45 -3.18 -10.34
N VAL A 25 2.10 -4.33 -10.29
CA VAL A 25 3.02 -4.71 -9.23
C VAL A 25 4.39 -4.87 -9.88
N LEU A 26 5.39 -4.22 -9.31
CA LEU A 26 6.74 -4.32 -9.85
C LEU A 26 7.75 -4.55 -8.73
N HIS A 27 8.93 -5.01 -9.13
CA HIS A 27 10.03 -5.24 -8.21
C HIS A 27 11.23 -4.43 -8.71
N ALA A 28 11.94 -3.80 -7.80
CA ALA A 28 13.07 -2.97 -8.14
C ALA A 28 14.17 -3.14 -7.11
N PRO A 29 15.45 -3.18 -7.54
CA PRO A 29 16.54 -3.21 -6.57
C PRO A 29 16.48 -1.98 -5.67
N ALA A 30 16.74 -2.17 -4.37
CA ALA A 30 16.75 -1.06 -3.43
C ALA A 30 17.79 0.00 -3.84
N THR A 31 18.85 -0.42 -4.53
CA THR A 31 19.90 0.47 -5.01
C THR A 31 19.46 1.34 -6.19
N SER A 32 18.31 1.03 -6.81
CA SER A 32 17.81 1.81 -7.95
C SER A 32 16.98 3.01 -7.53
N LEU A 33 16.70 3.16 -6.24
CA LEU A 33 15.93 4.29 -5.75
C LEU A 33 16.72 5.57 -5.83
N GLY A 34 16.04 6.66 -6.21
CA GLY A 34 16.57 8.00 -6.11
C GLY A 34 15.85 8.78 -5.02
N TRP A 35 16.23 10.04 -4.87
CA TRP A 35 15.62 10.93 -3.90
C TRP A 35 15.34 12.27 -4.56
N PHE A 36 14.16 12.78 -4.35
CA PHE A 36 13.75 14.08 -4.84
C PHE A 36 12.97 14.78 -3.73
N ASP A 37 13.48 15.96 -3.35
CA ASP A 37 12.84 16.77 -2.30
C ASP A 37 12.61 15.98 -1.01
N GLY A 38 13.61 15.15 -0.64
CA GLY A 38 13.57 14.34 0.59
C GLY A 38 12.72 13.08 0.51
N ARG A 39 12.18 12.76 -0.66
CA ARG A 39 11.32 11.58 -0.83
C ARG A 39 11.96 10.57 -1.76
N ALA A 40 11.73 9.30 -1.46
CA ALA A 40 12.19 8.22 -2.34
C ALA A 40 11.40 8.26 -3.64
N VAL A 41 12.10 8.03 -4.74
CA VAL A 41 11.52 7.96 -6.07
C VAL A 41 12.12 6.81 -6.84
N LEU A 42 11.36 6.28 -7.78
CA LEU A 42 11.85 5.30 -8.73
C LEU A 42 11.83 5.95 -10.12
N ASP A 43 13.00 6.04 -10.73
CA ASP A 43 13.12 6.60 -12.07
C ASP A 43 12.78 5.51 -13.08
N ARG A 44 11.71 5.74 -13.83
CA ARG A 44 11.30 4.85 -14.91
C ARG A 44 11.62 5.53 -16.23
N LYS A 45 11.67 4.75 -17.32
CA LYS A 45 12.14 5.26 -18.62
C LYS A 45 11.41 6.52 -19.09
N THR A 46 10.12 6.62 -18.80
CA THR A 46 9.28 7.71 -19.29
C THR A 46 8.88 8.70 -18.21
N HIS A 47 9.04 8.35 -16.95
CA HIS A 47 8.60 9.21 -15.85
C HIS A 47 9.21 8.75 -14.53
N THR A 48 9.17 9.63 -13.54
CA THR A 48 9.60 9.35 -12.18
C THR A 48 8.40 9.02 -11.34
N LEU A 49 8.48 7.94 -10.59
CA LEU A 49 7.40 7.48 -9.71
C LEU A 49 7.72 7.82 -8.27
N ALA A 50 6.90 8.66 -7.64
CA ALA A 50 7.03 8.93 -6.22
C ALA A 50 6.66 7.69 -5.42
N LEU A 51 7.37 7.43 -4.33
CA LEU A 51 7.15 6.25 -3.51
C LEU A 51 6.66 6.64 -2.13
N VAL A 52 5.76 5.83 -1.59
CA VAL A 52 5.35 5.85 -0.20
C VAL A 52 5.66 4.47 0.37
N ASP A 53 6.43 4.42 1.45
CA ASP A 53 6.74 3.15 2.11
C ASP A 53 5.65 2.86 3.14
N LEU A 54 4.85 1.83 2.88
CA LEU A 54 3.75 1.49 3.78
C LEU A 54 4.24 1.15 5.18
N ARG A 55 5.41 0.52 5.29
CA ARG A 55 5.96 0.15 6.59
C ARG A 55 6.29 1.39 7.41
N GLN A 56 6.92 2.37 6.78
CA GLN A 56 7.20 3.64 7.43
C GLN A 56 5.91 4.37 7.79
N TRP A 57 4.93 4.34 6.89
CA TRP A 57 3.64 4.99 7.12
C TRP A 57 2.92 4.38 8.33
N LEU A 58 3.03 3.05 8.51
CA LEU A 58 2.43 2.33 9.64
C LEU A 58 3.28 2.40 10.91
N GLY A 59 4.53 2.84 10.81
CA GLY A 59 5.43 2.85 11.96
C GLY A 59 5.98 1.48 12.32
N VAL A 60 6.02 0.54 11.38
CA VAL A 60 6.60 -0.78 11.62
C VAL A 60 8.01 -0.85 11.03
N THR A 61 8.84 -1.72 11.62
CA THR A 61 10.21 -1.89 11.15
C THR A 61 10.21 -2.59 9.78
N PRO A 62 10.85 -1.99 8.76
CA PRO A 62 10.90 -2.61 7.45
C PRO A 62 11.70 -3.91 7.48
N THR A 63 11.24 -4.90 6.72
CA THR A 63 12.04 -6.08 6.43
C THR A 63 13.07 -5.67 5.38
N LEU A 64 14.34 -5.84 5.70
CA LEU A 64 15.40 -5.48 4.77
C LEU A 64 15.44 -6.51 3.63
N SER A 65 15.41 -6.02 2.42
CA SER A 65 15.48 -6.85 1.22
C SER A 65 16.20 -6.08 0.12
N PRO A 66 17.08 -6.73 -0.62
CA PRO A 66 17.73 -6.07 -1.75
C PRO A 66 16.75 -5.78 -2.90
N LEU A 67 15.61 -6.46 -2.93
CA LEU A 67 14.61 -6.27 -3.96
C LEU A 67 13.32 -5.77 -3.31
N LEU A 68 12.87 -4.59 -3.71
CA LEU A 68 11.66 -4.00 -3.19
C LEU A 68 10.45 -4.44 -4.00
N THR A 69 9.33 -4.65 -3.31
CA THR A 69 8.03 -4.90 -3.93
C THR A 69 7.23 -3.60 -3.90
N ILE A 70 6.79 -3.14 -5.06
CA ILE A 70 6.12 -1.86 -5.22
C ILE A 70 4.80 -2.08 -5.92
N VAL A 71 3.72 -1.61 -5.31
CA VAL A 71 2.38 -1.62 -5.90
C VAL A 71 2.11 -0.23 -6.44
N VAL A 72 1.93 -0.12 -7.76
CA VAL A 72 1.63 1.18 -8.38
C VAL A 72 0.14 1.44 -8.27
N LEU A 73 -0.21 2.54 -7.63
CA LEU A 73 -1.58 2.92 -7.33
C LEU A 73 -1.96 4.20 -8.07
N GLN A 74 -3.21 4.28 -8.46
CA GLN A 74 -3.77 5.43 -9.18
C GLN A 74 -4.64 6.27 -8.25
N VAL A 75 -4.37 7.58 -8.24
CA VAL A 75 -5.20 8.56 -7.51
C VAL A 75 -5.53 9.67 -8.51
N GLY A 76 -6.78 9.72 -8.95
CA GLY A 76 -7.15 10.63 -10.02
C GLY A 76 -6.34 10.34 -11.28
N GLU A 77 -5.61 11.32 -11.78
CA GLU A 77 -4.75 11.15 -12.95
C GLU A 77 -3.29 10.88 -12.56
N ALA A 78 -2.98 10.87 -11.27
CA ALA A 78 -1.63 10.66 -10.78
C ALA A 78 -1.43 9.22 -10.34
N ARG A 79 -0.16 8.81 -10.31
CA ARG A 79 0.24 7.50 -9.80
C ARG A 79 1.35 7.65 -8.79
N PHE A 80 1.39 6.72 -7.85
CA PHE A 80 2.53 6.62 -6.92
C PHE A 80 2.76 5.13 -6.63
N GLY A 81 3.93 4.82 -6.13
CA GLY A 81 4.28 3.45 -5.76
C GLY A 81 4.20 3.27 -4.25
N LEU A 82 3.54 2.21 -3.84
CA LEU A 82 3.47 1.83 -2.42
C LEU A 82 4.43 0.67 -2.20
N VAL A 83 5.46 0.90 -1.37
CA VAL A 83 6.42 -0.14 -1.02
C VAL A 83 5.85 -0.98 0.11
N VAL A 84 5.79 -2.28 -0.11
CA VAL A 84 5.25 -3.26 0.85
C VAL A 84 6.26 -4.37 1.05
N ASP A 85 6.06 -5.21 2.08
CA ASP A 85 6.94 -6.35 2.28
C ASP A 85 6.71 -7.41 1.21
N GLN A 86 5.44 -7.73 0.93
CA GLN A 86 5.10 -8.66 -0.16
C GLN A 86 3.63 -8.52 -0.54
N VAL A 87 3.32 -8.98 -1.74
CA VAL A 87 1.95 -9.10 -2.22
C VAL A 87 1.48 -10.52 -1.92
N ARG A 88 0.31 -10.63 -1.29
CA ARG A 88 -0.27 -11.91 -0.89
C ARG A 88 -1.28 -12.46 -1.89
N GLY A 89 -1.75 -11.63 -2.82
CA GLY A 89 -2.69 -12.06 -3.85
C GLY A 89 -4.02 -11.32 -3.78
N ARG A 90 -4.93 -11.74 -4.65
CA ARG A 90 -6.25 -11.10 -4.75
C ARG A 90 -7.26 -11.82 -3.90
N GLU A 91 -8.17 -11.04 -3.31
CA GLU A 91 -9.29 -11.61 -2.56
C GLU A 91 -10.47 -10.64 -2.62
N GLU A 92 -11.67 -11.18 -2.83
CA GLU A 92 -12.89 -10.39 -2.68
C GLU A 92 -13.26 -10.41 -1.20
N VAL A 93 -13.53 -9.23 -0.65
CA VAL A 93 -13.77 -9.10 0.79
C VAL A 93 -15.09 -8.37 1.02
N VAL A 94 -15.69 -8.61 2.20
CA VAL A 94 -16.87 -7.87 2.63
C VAL A 94 -16.41 -6.71 3.48
N ILE A 95 -16.81 -5.50 3.09
CA ILE A 95 -16.43 -4.29 3.81
C ILE A 95 -17.22 -4.19 5.10
N LYS A 96 -16.50 -3.97 6.20
CA LYS A 96 -17.08 -3.72 7.53
C LYS A 96 -16.60 -2.36 8.03
N PRO A 97 -17.35 -1.72 8.93
CA PRO A 97 -16.90 -0.46 9.51
C PRO A 97 -15.56 -0.60 10.24
N LEU A 98 -14.79 0.49 10.26
CA LEU A 98 -13.57 0.53 11.05
C LEU A 98 -13.88 0.38 12.54
N PRO A 99 -13.00 -0.30 13.30
CA PRO A 99 -13.06 -0.23 14.76
C PRO A 99 -13.08 1.23 15.22
N ARG A 100 -13.81 1.49 16.28
CA ARG A 100 -14.00 2.88 16.75
C ARG A 100 -12.69 3.63 16.95
N ALA A 101 -11.67 2.94 17.48
CA ALA A 101 -10.38 3.54 17.74
C ALA A 101 -9.66 4.04 16.49
N LEU A 102 -10.02 3.54 15.31
CA LEU A 102 -9.36 3.89 14.05
C LEU A 102 -10.17 4.88 13.22
N ARG A 103 -11.40 5.19 13.63
CA ARG A 103 -12.23 6.15 12.89
C ARG A 103 -11.63 7.53 12.96
N GLY A 104 -11.60 8.22 11.83
CA GLY A 104 -11.02 9.55 11.74
C GLY A 104 -9.54 9.57 11.46
N LEU A 105 -8.85 8.42 11.50
CA LEU A 105 -7.46 8.36 11.10
C LEU A 105 -7.36 8.28 9.58
N ARG A 106 -6.46 9.10 9.02
CA ARG A 106 -6.23 9.11 7.59
C ARG A 106 -5.62 7.79 7.14
N GLY A 107 -6.03 7.33 5.95
CA GLY A 107 -5.43 6.17 5.33
C GLY A 107 -6.18 4.86 5.54
N TYR A 108 -7.25 4.86 6.33
CA TYR A 108 -8.06 3.67 6.58
C TYR A 108 -9.49 3.89 6.08
N ALA A 109 -10.00 2.94 5.27
CA ALA A 109 -11.32 3.05 4.67
C ALA A 109 -12.33 2.05 5.25
N GLY A 110 -11.85 0.99 5.88
CA GLY A 110 -12.73 -0.03 6.44
C GLY A 110 -11.93 -1.19 6.98
N ALA A 111 -12.64 -2.25 7.35
CA ALA A 111 -12.05 -3.47 7.86
C ALA A 111 -12.73 -4.67 7.20
N THR A 112 -12.07 -5.81 7.24
CA THR A 112 -12.65 -7.06 6.72
C THR A 112 -11.99 -8.25 7.40
N LEU A 113 -12.62 -9.42 7.25
CA LEU A 113 -12.02 -10.70 7.62
C LEU A 113 -11.53 -11.35 6.34
N ILE A 114 -10.27 -11.76 6.32
CA ILE A 114 -9.69 -12.45 5.18
C ILE A 114 -9.74 -13.96 5.37
N GLY A 115 -9.36 -14.71 4.31
CA GLY A 115 -9.59 -16.14 4.25
C GLY A 115 -9.00 -16.98 5.38
N ASP A 116 -7.94 -16.49 6.05
CA ASP A 116 -7.32 -17.21 7.16
C ASP A 116 -7.95 -16.86 8.52
N GLY A 117 -9.03 -16.09 8.52
CA GLY A 117 -9.76 -15.71 9.74
C GLY A 117 -9.21 -14.45 10.43
N ARG A 118 -8.14 -13.86 9.91
CA ARG A 118 -7.60 -12.63 10.48
C ARG A 118 -8.37 -11.42 10.00
N MET A 119 -8.39 -10.37 10.83
CA MET A 119 -8.89 -9.08 10.41
C MET A 119 -7.82 -8.36 9.61
N ALA A 120 -8.23 -7.73 8.51
CA ALA A 120 -7.35 -6.87 7.73
C ALA A 120 -8.00 -5.49 7.60
N LEU A 121 -7.20 -4.45 7.63
CA LEU A 121 -7.69 -3.10 7.39
C LEU A 121 -7.65 -2.81 5.89
N ILE A 122 -8.71 -2.17 5.41
CA ILE A 122 -8.78 -1.70 4.03
C ILE A 122 -8.18 -0.31 4.01
N LEU A 123 -7.20 -0.11 3.14
CA LEU A 123 -6.50 1.17 3.06
C LEU A 123 -7.21 2.13 2.12
N ASP A 124 -7.17 3.41 2.50
CA ASP A 124 -7.66 4.50 1.67
C ASP A 124 -6.48 5.03 0.86
N VAL A 125 -6.46 4.71 -0.43
CA VAL A 125 -5.34 5.05 -1.32
C VAL A 125 -5.13 6.55 -1.40
N ASP A 126 -6.21 7.33 -1.41
CA ASP A 126 -6.09 8.78 -1.45
C ASP A 126 -5.37 9.30 -0.20
N GLY A 127 -5.66 8.72 0.95
CA GLY A 127 -5.01 9.10 2.21
C GLY A 127 -3.55 8.70 2.29
N LEU A 128 -3.15 7.65 1.57
CA LEU A 128 -1.75 7.19 1.54
C LEU A 128 -0.87 8.06 0.66
N ARG A 129 -1.43 8.64 -0.40
CA ARG A 129 -0.66 9.35 -1.41
C ARG A 129 0.17 10.49 -0.82
N GLY A 130 -0.33 11.17 0.19
CA GLY A 130 0.40 12.26 0.83
C GLY A 130 1.63 11.80 1.61
N GLY A 131 1.77 10.51 1.82
CA GLY A 131 2.81 9.97 2.67
C GLY A 131 2.57 10.32 4.13
N GLN A 132 3.60 10.13 4.93
CA GLN A 132 3.56 10.48 6.34
C GLN A 132 4.07 11.91 6.50
N ASP A 133 3.25 12.75 7.08
CA ASP A 133 3.63 14.13 7.35
C ASP A 133 4.45 14.25 8.64
#